data_c737ba65b8e79a9fcba90214ba4fc195
#
_entry.id   c737ba65b8e79a9fcba90214ba4fc195
#
_cell.length_a   1.000
_cell.length_b   1.000
_cell.length_c   1.000
_cell.angle_alpha   90.00
_cell.angle_beta   90.00
_cell.angle_gamma   90.00
#
_symmetry.space_group_name_H-M   'P 1'
#
loop_
_entity.id
_entity.type
_entity.pdbx_description
1 polymer ?
#
loop_
_entity_poly.entity_id
_entity_poly.type
_entity_poly.pdbx_seq_one_letter_code
_entity_poly.pdbx_strand_id
1 'polypeptide(L)'
;MKTANFRLVSPLRVDCFFLPGVEFCETAANFQFWESVATASGATHLREKPTEGKLQYGSTASVDLPHDIALLKNTVTVPTGYVHAQFPHISVTHVQWQLCDFGVLLVETFLTVDIQGREAADVEQDVQAAAAYVTSHAITENYNDLKNTIMSVDGYENFVVFQGKTPVENAWASRALILDRENAGLEEYHFAEAWLANNKERKEIVEKLERGEIHHSADWMNYIYVKETPENRAEMQETWKALLRAQFFYSAMGRIDSQLTEILSWAMSRSEDISTTKLREQLRQEMDFAEALLLKKSEVGKFVNPSSRQETERILDVWDFDDVLADPVSTKLQICQARIDNIENERRRSASFFTDLILMVIGVTSILGTALAVVSLGRDASVDPNQTVYDLGAGDLTTWIATQPIDVILLISTIVSALMVIAFVFARKKSES
;
A
#
# COMPACT_ATOMS: atom_id res chain seq x y z
N MET A 1 -21.12 1.06 -43.29
CA MET A 1 -20.23 0.48 -42.26
C MET A 1 -20.59 1.19 -40.96
N LYS A 2 -21.19 0.47 -40.03
CA LYS A 2 -21.60 1.06 -38.74
C LYS A 2 -20.48 0.87 -37.73
N THR A 3 -19.91 1.95 -37.28
CA THR A 3 -18.85 1.92 -36.31
C THR A 3 -19.30 2.57 -35.00
N ALA A 4 -18.86 2.02 -33.89
CA ALA A 4 -19.01 2.59 -32.56
C ALA A 4 -17.64 2.96 -31.99
N ASN A 5 -17.60 4.05 -31.23
CA ASN A 5 -16.41 4.48 -30.53
C ASN A 5 -16.45 4.01 -29.08
N PHE A 6 -15.30 3.52 -28.60
CA PHE A 6 -15.13 3.08 -27.23
C PHE A 6 -13.95 3.76 -26.60
N ARG A 7 -14.07 4.05 -25.33
CA ARG A 7 -12.99 4.50 -24.47
C ARG A 7 -12.86 3.55 -23.29
N LEU A 8 -11.73 2.91 -23.15
CA LEU A 8 -11.48 1.92 -22.12
C LEU A 8 -10.49 2.46 -21.10
N VAL A 9 -10.66 2.09 -19.85
CA VAL A 9 -9.69 2.33 -18.77
C VAL A 9 -9.23 1.00 -18.22
N SER A 10 -7.95 0.72 -18.39
CA SER A 10 -7.29 -0.48 -17.89
C SER A 10 -6.34 -0.10 -16.77
N PRO A 11 -6.62 -0.45 -15.51
CA PRO A 11 -5.68 -0.27 -14.42
C PRO A 11 -4.62 -1.36 -14.46
N LEU A 12 -3.36 -0.96 -14.46
CA LEU A 12 -2.21 -1.86 -14.43
C LEU A 12 -1.52 -1.77 -13.08
N ARG A 13 -1.09 -2.90 -12.57
CA ARG A 13 -0.22 -2.96 -11.42
C ARG A 13 1.22 -2.82 -11.87
N VAL A 14 1.90 -1.81 -11.37
CA VAL A 14 3.32 -1.55 -11.60
C VAL A 14 4.07 -1.55 -10.28
N ASP A 15 5.38 -1.67 -10.32
CA ASP A 15 6.22 -1.75 -9.12
C ASP A 15 6.64 -0.39 -8.54
N CYS A 16 6.14 0.71 -9.10
CA CYS A 16 6.48 2.08 -8.71
C CYS A 16 5.53 2.57 -7.60
N PHE A 17 6.10 2.84 -6.41
CA PHE A 17 5.38 3.41 -5.28
C PHE A 17 6.03 4.71 -4.84
N PHE A 18 5.22 5.71 -4.53
CA PHE A 18 5.73 6.92 -3.90
C PHE A 18 5.92 6.66 -2.41
N LEU A 19 6.97 7.22 -1.84
CA LEU A 19 7.23 7.05 -0.42
C LEU A 19 6.13 7.72 0.41
N PRO A 20 5.60 7.07 1.46
CA PRO A 20 4.60 7.65 2.33
C PRO A 20 5.05 9.00 2.90
N GLY A 21 4.17 10.00 2.84
CA GLY A 21 4.44 11.37 3.29
C GLY A 21 5.03 12.30 2.21
N VAL A 22 5.64 11.79 1.15
CA VAL A 22 6.10 12.60 0.00
C VAL A 22 4.91 13.15 -0.77
N GLU A 23 3.84 12.41 -0.81
CA GLU A 23 2.64 12.71 -1.58
C GLU A 23 1.78 13.81 -0.97
N PHE A 24 1.73 13.89 0.37
CA PHE A 24 0.95 14.90 1.09
C PHE A 24 1.71 16.21 1.28
N CYS A 25 3.02 16.20 1.09
CA CYS A 25 3.90 17.34 1.18
C CYS A 25 4.56 17.56 -0.17
N GLU A 26 3.90 18.23 -1.10
CA GLU A 26 4.56 18.68 -2.33
C GLU A 26 5.63 19.72 -1.98
N THR A 27 6.81 19.22 -1.69
CA THR A 27 7.98 20.06 -1.52
C THR A 27 8.47 20.51 -2.89
N ALA A 28 9.15 21.65 -2.94
CA ALA A 28 9.81 22.10 -4.16
C ALA A 28 10.75 21.03 -4.75
N ALA A 29 11.38 20.22 -3.89
CA ALA A 29 12.24 19.10 -4.28
C ALA A 29 11.45 17.98 -4.98
N ASN A 30 10.28 17.61 -4.46
CA ASN A 30 9.41 16.60 -5.06
C ASN A 30 8.92 17.06 -6.44
N PHE A 31 8.45 18.31 -6.53
CA PHE A 31 8.05 18.89 -7.81
C PHE A 31 9.19 18.89 -8.82
N GLN A 32 10.40 19.35 -8.44
CA GLN A 32 11.57 19.38 -9.32
C GLN A 32 11.99 17.98 -9.80
N PHE A 33 11.93 17.01 -8.92
CA PHE A 33 12.22 15.61 -9.29
C PHE A 33 11.27 15.13 -10.38
N TRP A 34 9.96 15.26 -10.18
CA TRP A 34 8.97 14.80 -11.18
C TRP A 34 8.97 15.63 -12.48
N GLU A 35 9.28 16.91 -12.39
CA GLU A 35 9.48 17.74 -13.58
C GLU A 35 10.69 17.27 -14.40
N SER A 36 11.76 16.85 -13.72
CA SER A 36 12.93 16.27 -14.38
C SER A 36 12.60 14.94 -15.06
N VAL A 37 11.87 14.06 -14.37
CA VAL A 37 11.38 12.79 -14.94
C VAL A 37 10.47 13.05 -16.14
N ALA A 38 9.52 13.97 -16.03
CA ALA A 38 8.61 14.32 -17.11
C ALA A 38 9.36 14.81 -18.35
N THR A 39 10.32 15.72 -18.14
CA THR A 39 11.14 16.28 -19.23
C THR A 39 11.96 15.18 -19.92
N ALA A 40 12.59 14.29 -19.15
CA ALA A 40 13.44 13.23 -19.68
C ALA A 40 12.64 12.10 -20.37
N SER A 41 11.41 11.82 -19.91
CA SER A 41 10.54 10.79 -20.49
C SER A 41 9.63 11.30 -21.61
N GLY A 42 9.58 12.61 -21.83
CA GLY A 42 8.62 13.25 -22.74
C GLY A 42 7.17 13.19 -22.24
N ALA A 43 6.96 12.91 -20.96
CA ALA A 43 5.65 12.92 -20.34
C ALA A 43 5.25 14.34 -19.91
N THR A 44 3.95 14.52 -19.63
CA THR A 44 3.44 15.76 -19.05
C THR A 44 3.34 15.60 -17.53
N HIS A 45 3.95 16.51 -16.77
CA HIS A 45 3.75 16.60 -15.33
C HIS A 45 2.39 17.27 -15.07
N LEU A 46 1.54 16.61 -14.29
CA LEU A 46 0.16 17.04 -14.06
C LEU A 46 -0.01 17.90 -12.81
N ARG A 47 1.02 18.00 -11.96
CA ARG A 47 0.98 18.80 -10.73
C ARG A 47 1.39 20.24 -10.99
N GLU A 48 0.80 21.15 -10.24
CA GLU A 48 1.21 22.55 -10.26
C GLU A 48 2.43 22.77 -9.34
N LYS A 49 3.25 23.75 -9.72
CA LYS A 49 4.41 24.12 -8.89
C LYS A 49 3.93 24.67 -7.54
N PRO A 50 4.42 24.14 -6.40
CA PRO A 50 4.04 24.65 -5.10
C PRO A 50 4.43 26.13 -4.96
N THR A 51 3.47 26.94 -4.50
CA THR A 51 3.69 28.35 -4.24
C THR A 51 4.29 28.49 -2.83
N GLU A 52 5.48 29.07 -2.73
CA GLU A 52 6.16 29.28 -1.44
C GLU A 52 5.23 29.98 -0.44
N GLY A 53 5.08 29.41 0.75
CA GLY A 53 4.35 29.99 1.88
C GLY A 53 2.87 29.59 2.01
N LYS A 54 2.33 28.69 1.19
CA LYS A 54 0.92 28.30 1.24
C LYS A 54 0.61 26.97 1.94
N LEU A 55 1.58 26.32 2.52
CA LEU A 55 1.34 25.13 3.37
C LEU A 55 0.80 25.56 4.73
N GLN A 56 -0.47 25.90 4.81
CA GLN A 56 -1.16 26.01 6.09
C GLN A 56 -2.25 24.93 6.19
N TYR A 57 -1.94 23.87 6.90
CA TYR A 57 -2.94 22.95 7.42
C TYR A 57 -4.01 23.75 8.18
N GLY A 58 -5.26 23.67 7.72
CA GLY A 58 -6.41 24.21 8.44
C GLY A 58 -6.88 25.61 8.09
N SER A 59 -6.27 26.30 7.10
CA SER A 59 -6.91 27.49 6.54
C SER A 59 -7.72 27.11 5.29
N THR A 60 -8.83 27.80 5.07
CA THR A 60 -9.67 27.70 3.86
C THR A 60 -8.96 28.22 2.58
N ALA A 61 -7.70 28.64 2.69
CA ALA A 61 -6.84 28.85 1.57
C ALA A 61 -6.39 27.48 1.06
N SER A 62 -6.78 27.15 -0.15
CA SER A 62 -6.37 25.97 -0.89
C SER A 62 -4.99 25.49 -0.49
N VAL A 63 -4.95 24.45 0.33
CA VAL A 63 -3.79 23.59 0.35
C VAL A 63 -3.78 23.01 -1.05
N ASP A 64 -2.73 23.25 -1.81
CA ASP A 64 -2.52 22.60 -3.10
C ASP A 64 -2.17 21.13 -2.86
N LEU A 65 -3.09 20.41 -2.17
CA LEU A 65 -3.09 18.97 -2.20
C LEU A 65 -3.43 18.56 -3.63
N PRO A 66 -2.73 17.59 -4.15
CA PRO A 66 -2.97 17.13 -5.49
C PRO A 66 -4.44 16.75 -5.65
N HIS A 67 -5.18 17.59 -6.38
CA HIS A 67 -6.59 17.39 -6.67
C HIS A 67 -6.81 16.17 -7.57
N ASP A 68 -5.74 15.68 -8.19
CA ASP A 68 -5.77 14.55 -9.09
C ASP A 68 -4.88 13.41 -8.57
N ILE A 69 -5.30 12.19 -8.84
CA ILE A 69 -4.58 10.97 -8.49
C ILE A 69 -3.35 10.73 -9.37
N ALA A 70 -3.33 11.35 -10.56
CA ALA A 70 -2.29 11.16 -11.55
C ALA A 70 -1.16 12.18 -11.39
N LEU A 71 0.07 11.72 -11.59
CA LEU A 71 1.28 12.51 -11.50
C LEU A 71 1.87 12.84 -12.87
N LEU A 72 2.01 11.83 -13.71
CA LEU A 72 2.54 11.92 -15.06
C LEU A 72 1.52 11.38 -16.06
N LYS A 73 1.49 11.97 -17.23
CA LYS A 73 0.67 11.53 -18.36
C LYS A 73 1.49 11.51 -19.63
N ASN A 74 1.31 10.47 -20.44
CA ASN A 74 1.89 10.44 -21.78
C ASN A 74 0.97 9.74 -22.77
N THR A 75 1.23 9.94 -24.04
CA THR A 75 0.54 9.31 -25.17
C THR A 75 1.48 8.32 -25.84
N VAL A 76 0.95 7.15 -26.16
CA VAL A 76 1.69 6.10 -26.86
C VAL A 76 1.21 6.00 -28.28
N THR A 77 2.14 6.03 -29.22
CA THR A 77 1.85 5.77 -30.62
C THR A 77 1.83 4.26 -30.85
N VAL A 78 0.64 3.70 -31.06
CA VAL A 78 0.51 2.28 -31.45
C VAL A 78 0.43 2.21 -32.97
N PRO A 79 1.30 1.45 -33.64
CA PRO A 79 1.24 1.30 -35.07
C PRO A 79 -0.13 0.74 -35.50
N THR A 80 -0.79 1.40 -36.45
CA THR A 80 -2.18 1.11 -36.84
C THR A 80 -2.40 -0.33 -37.33
N GLY A 81 -1.38 -0.96 -37.92
CA GLY A 81 -1.45 -2.36 -38.36
C GLY A 81 -1.30 -3.40 -37.24
N TYR A 82 -0.82 -2.99 -36.08
CA TYR A 82 -0.45 -3.89 -34.99
C TYR A 82 -1.66 -4.59 -34.34
N VAL A 83 -2.69 -3.82 -34.01
CA VAL A 83 -3.92 -4.35 -33.42
C VAL A 83 -4.83 -4.94 -34.49
N HIS A 84 -4.92 -4.30 -35.67
CA HIS A 84 -5.77 -4.72 -36.75
C HIS A 84 -5.44 -6.13 -37.29
N ALA A 85 -4.17 -6.54 -37.23
CA ALA A 85 -3.78 -7.89 -37.61
C ALA A 85 -4.42 -8.99 -36.76
N GLN A 86 -4.66 -8.72 -35.48
CA GLN A 86 -5.26 -9.65 -34.54
C GLN A 86 -6.78 -9.42 -34.36
N PHE A 87 -7.19 -8.17 -34.46
CA PHE A 87 -8.58 -7.74 -34.28
C PHE A 87 -9.03 -6.94 -35.52
N PRO A 88 -9.45 -7.61 -36.61
CA PRO A 88 -9.70 -6.95 -37.90
C PRO A 88 -10.88 -5.95 -37.86
N HIS A 89 -11.76 -6.07 -36.88
CA HIS A 89 -12.90 -5.16 -36.69
C HIS A 89 -12.60 -3.97 -35.77
N ILE A 90 -11.36 -3.87 -35.23
CA ILE A 90 -10.97 -2.84 -34.25
C ILE A 90 -9.83 -1.99 -34.82
N SER A 91 -10.01 -0.71 -34.70
CA SER A 91 -8.96 0.29 -34.94
C SER A 91 -8.66 1.03 -33.65
N VAL A 92 -7.39 1.04 -33.23
CA VAL A 92 -6.92 1.87 -32.11
C VAL A 92 -6.64 3.26 -32.64
N THR A 93 -7.34 4.26 -32.12
CA THR A 93 -7.19 5.65 -32.53
C THR A 93 -6.19 6.41 -31.68
N HIS A 94 -6.15 6.08 -30.38
CA HIS A 94 -5.32 6.76 -29.40
C HIS A 94 -5.10 5.89 -28.17
N VAL A 95 -3.91 5.98 -27.57
CA VAL A 95 -3.58 5.33 -26.31
C VAL A 95 -2.83 6.33 -25.44
N GLN A 96 -3.24 6.48 -24.21
CA GLN A 96 -2.53 7.31 -23.23
C GLN A 96 -2.46 6.58 -21.89
N TRP A 97 -1.45 6.91 -21.10
CA TRP A 97 -1.33 6.39 -19.76
C TRP A 97 -1.15 7.51 -18.73
N GLN A 98 -1.53 7.23 -17.51
CA GLN A 98 -1.36 8.11 -16.36
C GLN A 98 -0.71 7.31 -15.24
N LEU A 99 0.48 7.75 -14.78
CA LEU A 99 1.13 7.18 -13.62
C LEU A 99 0.49 7.76 -12.36
N CYS A 100 -0.07 6.88 -11.56
CA CYS A 100 -0.61 7.17 -10.25
C CYS A 100 0.29 6.57 -9.18
N ASP A 101 0.02 6.91 -7.93
CA ASP A 101 0.68 6.31 -6.79
C ASP A 101 0.23 4.86 -6.52
N PHE A 102 0.76 4.25 -5.46
CA PHE A 102 0.44 2.89 -4.99
C PHE A 102 0.62 1.80 -6.06
N GLY A 103 1.57 2.03 -6.97
CA GLY A 103 1.85 1.07 -8.04
C GLY A 103 0.72 0.89 -9.04
N VAL A 104 0.01 1.95 -9.36
CA VAL A 104 -1.09 1.95 -10.34
C VAL A 104 -0.72 2.80 -11.54
N LEU A 105 -0.86 2.21 -12.73
CA LEU A 105 -0.80 2.91 -14.01
C LEU A 105 -2.16 2.77 -14.68
N LEU A 106 -2.86 3.87 -14.91
CA LEU A 106 -4.13 3.87 -15.63
C LEU A 106 -3.86 4.03 -17.13
N VAL A 107 -4.34 3.11 -17.94
CA VAL A 107 -4.21 3.16 -19.40
C VAL A 107 -5.57 3.41 -20.01
N GLU A 108 -5.67 4.45 -20.80
CA GLU A 108 -6.85 4.77 -21.58
C GLU A 108 -6.62 4.38 -23.03
N THR A 109 -7.47 3.50 -23.54
CA THR A 109 -7.43 3.04 -24.92
C THR A 109 -8.67 3.50 -25.65
N PHE A 110 -8.49 4.20 -26.77
CA PHE A 110 -9.57 4.69 -27.60
C PHE A 110 -9.68 3.83 -28.86
N LEU A 111 -10.84 3.22 -29.03
CA LEU A 111 -11.10 2.27 -30.11
C LEU A 111 -12.25 2.74 -30.99
N THR A 112 -12.17 2.45 -32.26
CA THR A 112 -13.30 2.45 -33.19
C THR A 112 -13.53 1.03 -33.64
N VAL A 113 -14.75 0.53 -33.49
CA VAL A 113 -15.14 -0.87 -33.71
C VAL A 113 -16.24 -0.93 -34.78
N ASP A 114 -16.09 -1.83 -35.73
CA ASP A 114 -17.18 -2.18 -36.63
C ASP A 114 -18.17 -3.07 -35.90
N ILE A 115 -19.39 -2.58 -35.68
CA ILE A 115 -20.46 -3.25 -34.95
C ILE A 115 -21.55 -3.83 -35.87
N GLN A 116 -21.38 -3.72 -37.19
CA GLN A 116 -22.40 -4.15 -38.14
C GLN A 116 -22.64 -5.66 -38.06
N GLY A 117 -23.86 -6.04 -37.69
CA GLY A 117 -24.25 -7.45 -37.58
C GLY A 117 -23.60 -8.21 -36.43
N ARG A 118 -23.03 -7.51 -35.44
CA ARG A 118 -22.39 -8.10 -34.27
C ARG A 118 -23.22 -7.91 -33.00
N GLU A 119 -23.20 -8.90 -32.12
CA GLU A 119 -23.82 -8.81 -30.82
C GLU A 119 -22.95 -7.98 -29.86
N ALA A 120 -23.56 -7.29 -28.92
CA ALA A 120 -22.87 -6.46 -27.95
C ALA A 120 -21.87 -7.28 -27.08
N ALA A 121 -22.22 -8.53 -26.76
CA ALA A 121 -21.35 -9.44 -26.01
C ALA A 121 -20.05 -9.80 -26.76
N ASP A 122 -20.13 -10.04 -28.08
CA ASP A 122 -18.93 -10.30 -28.89
C ASP A 122 -18.03 -9.06 -28.97
N VAL A 123 -18.65 -7.89 -29.14
CA VAL A 123 -17.92 -6.63 -29.16
C VAL A 123 -17.26 -6.36 -27.80
N GLU A 124 -17.96 -6.65 -26.70
CA GLU A 124 -17.43 -6.55 -25.34
C GLU A 124 -16.15 -7.39 -25.17
N GLN A 125 -16.20 -8.64 -25.58
CA GLN A 125 -15.05 -9.55 -25.50
C GLN A 125 -13.87 -9.03 -26.34
N ASP A 126 -14.15 -8.60 -27.55
CA ASP A 126 -13.10 -8.12 -28.47
C ASP A 126 -12.46 -6.82 -28.00
N VAL A 127 -13.21 -5.84 -27.52
CA VAL A 127 -12.62 -4.60 -26.99
C VAL A 127 -11.80 -4.85 -25.73
N GLN A 128 -12.24 -5.75 -24.86
CA GLN A 128 -11.48 -6.18 -23.70
C GLN A 128 -10.17 -6.85 -24.12
N ALA A 129 -10.20 -7.76 -25.05
CA ALA A 129 -9.02 -8.46 -25.54
C ALA A 129 -8.05 -7.52 -26.29
N ALA A 130 -8.55 -6.56 -27.07
CA ALA A 130 -7.75 -5.56 -27.73
C ALA A 130 -7.05 -4.63 -26.71
N ALA A 131 -7.74 -4.19 -25.66
CA ALA A 131 -7.14 -3.39 -24.61
C ALA A 131 -6.03 -4.17 -23.87
N ALA A 132 -6.25 -5.44 -23.55
CA ALA A 132 -5.25 -6.30 -22.93
C ALA A 132 -4.03 -6.50 -23.85
N TYR A 133 -4.25 -6.67 -25.13
CA TYR A 133 -3.18 -6.79 -26.14
C TYR A 133 -2.33 -5.52 -26.23
N VAL A 134 -2.94 -4.35 -26.34
CA VAL A 134 -2.25 -3.05 -26.33
C VAL A 134 -1.43 -2.88 -25.05
N THR A 135 -2.02 -3.21 -23.93
CA THR A 135 -1.37 -3.10 -22.62
C THR A 135 -0.12 -3.98 -22.54
N SER A 136 -0.25 -5.26 -22.87
CA SER A 136 0.86 -6.21 -22.73
C SER A 136 2.04 -5.94 -23.67
N HIS A 137 1.80 -5.32 -24.81
CA HIS A 137 2.85 -5.14 -25.83
C HIS A 137 3.39 -3.71 -25.91
N ALA A 138 2.52 -2.69 -25.87
CA ALA A 138 2.97 -1.32 -26.04
C ALA A 138 3.24 -0.62 -24.69
N ILE A 139 2.39 -0.84 -23.70
CA ILE A 139 2.49 -0.13 -22.43
C ILE A 139 3.58 -0.71 -21.53
N THR A 140 3.80 -2.02 -21.56
CA THR A 140 4.88 -2.65 -20.77
C THR A 140 6.25 -2.10 -21.16
N GLU A 141 6.52 -1.96 -22.46
CA GLU A 141 7.77 -1.39 -22.96
C GLU A 141 7.91 0.08 -22.52
N ASN A 142 6.87 0.88 -22.74
CA ASN A 142 6.83 2.28 -22.31
C ASN A 142 7.04 2.47 -20.80
N TYR A 143 6.45 1.59 -19.98
CA TYR A 143 6.64 1.63 -18.55
C TYR A 143 8.08 1.28 -18.15
N ASN A 144 8.69 0.30 -18.78
CA ASN A 144 10.10 -0.03 -18.52
C ASN A 144 11.03 1.14 -18.87
N ASP A 145 10.78 1.84 -19.95
CA ASP A 145 11.52 3.05 -20.32
C ASP A 145 11.32 4.17 -19.29
N LEU A 146 10.08 4.40 -18.84
CA LEU A 146 9.78 5.33 -17.78
C LEU A 146 10.50 4.97 -16.48
N LYS A 147 10.47 3.71 -16.09
CA LYS A 147 11.18 3.20 -14.91
C LYS A 147 12.68 3.48 -14.98
N ASN A 148 13.31 3.17 -16.11
CA ASN A 148 14.72 3.45 -16.34
C ASN A 148 15.01 4.95 -16.26
N THR A 149 14.11 5.77 -16.80
CA THR A 149 14.21 7.23 -16.70
C THR A 149 14.14 7.71 -15.26
N ILE A 150 13.18 7.23 -14.46
CA ILE A 150 13.06 7.54 -13.03
C ILE A 150 14.36 7.19 -12.31
N MET A 151 14.88 5.98 -12.52
CA MET A 151 16.11 5.49 -11.87
C MET A 151 17.38 6.26 -12.32
N SER A 152 17.32 6.95 -13.45
CA SER A 152 18.44 7.76 -13.94
C SER A 152 18.51 9.16 -13.33
N VAL A 153 17.45 9.61 -12.65
CA VAL A 153 17.44 10.91 -11.96
C VAL A 153 18.05 10.75 -10.57
N ASP A 154 19.05 11.60 -10.27
CA ASP A 154 19.75 11.56 -8.98
C ASP A 154 18.81 11.73 -7.79
N GLY A 155 18.94 10.87 -6.80
CA GLY A 155 18.19 10.93 -5.56
C GLY A 155 16.76 10.40 -5.67
N TYR A 156 16.43 9.61 -6.70
CA TYR A 156 15.10 9.04 -6.88
C TYR A 156 14.64 8.21 -5.67
N GLU A 157 15.56 7.58 -4.94
CA GLU A 157 15.27 6.77 -3.75
C GLU A 157 14.63 7.57 -2.60
N ASN A 158 14.72 8.90 -2.66
CA ASN A 158 14.06 9.77 -1.69
C ASN A 158 12.57 9.98 -1.99
N PHE A 159 12.10 9.61 -3.17
CA PHE A 159 10.75 9.88 -3.66
C PHE A 159 9.99 8.64 -4.05
N VAL A 160 10.71 7.61 -4.54
CA VAL A 160 10.11 6.41 -5.13
C VAL A 160 10.80 5.17 -4.63
N VAL A 161 10.02 4.14 -4.36
CA VAL A 161 10.49 2.78 -4.15
C VAL A 161 9.89 1.85 -5.21
N PHE A 162 10.73 0.98 -5.76
CA PHE A 162 10.27 -0.06 -6.67
C PHE A 162 10.09 -1.38 -5.92
N GLN A 163 8.85 -1.86 -5.83
CA GLN A 163 8.48 -3.05 -5.09
C GLN A 163 7.83 -4.11 -5.97
N GLY A 164 8.31 -5.33 -5.84
CA GLY A 164 7.70 -6.49 -6.47
C GLY A 164 8.25 -6.82 -7.85
N LYS A 165 7.69 -7.84 -8.44
CA LYS A 165 7.96 -8.24 -9.82
C LYS A 165 7.08 -7.40 -10.72
N THR A 166 7.61 -6.89 -11.81
CA THR A 166 6.86 -6.17 -12.83
C THR A 166 5.97 -7.15 -13.61
N PRO A 167 4.76 -7.39 -13.26
CA PRO A 167 3.84 -7.99 -14.19
C PRO A 167 2.85 -6.92 -14.56
N VAL A 168 2.91 -6.54 -15.78
CA VAL A 168 1.88 -5.72 -16.35
C VAL A 168 0.77 -6.67 -16.78
N GLU A 169 -0.02 -7.12 -15.84
CA GLU A 169 -1.23 -7.87 -16.14
C GLU A 169 -2.42 -6.93 -16.07
N ASN A 170 -3.14 -6.85 -17.18
CA ASN A 170 -4.43 -6.22 -17.25
C ASN A 170 -5.50 -7.22 -16.78
N ALA A 171 -5.96 -7.07 -15.55
CA ALA A 171 -6.98 -7.94 -15.00
C ALA A 171 -8.38 -7.66 -15.59
N TRP A 172 -8.66 -6.38 -15.91
CA TRP A 172 -9.95 -5.91 -16.48
C TRP A 172 -9.79 -4.55 -17.15
N ALA A 173 -10.82 -4.13 -17.89
CA ALA A 173 -10.97 -2.76 -18.35
C ALA A 173 -12.42 -2.30 -18.15
N SER A 174 -12.59 -1.09 -17.62
CA SER A 174 -13.85 -0.39 -17.72
C SER A 174 -14.06 0.07 -19.17
N ARG A 175 -15.21 -0.23 -19.74
CA ARG A 175 -15.50 -0.09 -21.17
C ARG A 175 -16.64 0.90 -21.36
N ALA A 176 -16.33 2.05 -21.89
CA ALA A 176 -17.32 3.08 -22.18
C ALA A 176 -17.64 3.12 -23.68
N LEU A 177 -18.90 2.86 -24.03
CA LEU A 177 -19.45 3.15 -25.34
C LEU A 177 -19.67 4.66 -25.44
N ILE A 178 -19.14 5.29 -26.46
CA ILE A 178 -19.34 6.72 -26.74
C ILE A 178 -20.51 6.88 -27.73
N LEU A 179 -21.64 7.30 -27.21
CA LEU A 179 -22.88 7.48 -27.99
C LEU A 179 -22.92 8.90 -28.59
N ASP A 180 -22.89 8.97 -29.92
CA ASP A 180 -23.11 10.23 -30.65
C ASP A 180 -24.62 10.49 -30.81
N ARG A 181 -25.23 11.12 -29.80
CA ARG A 181 -26.68 11.33 -29.73
C ARG A 181 -27.27 12.06 -30.95
N GLU A 182 -26.50 12.97 -31.57
CA GLU A 182 -26.97 13.75 -32.73
C GLU A 182 -27.10 12.88 -33.98
N ASN A 183 -26.29 11.83 -34.10
CA ASN A 183 -26.21 10.96 -35.25
C ASN A 183 -26.69 9.52 -34.95
N ALA A 184 -27.05 9.22 -33.69
CA ALA A 184 -27.52 7.89 -33.32
C ALA A 184 -28.96 7.65 -33.84
N GLY A 185 -29.15 6.50 -34.47
CA GLY A 185 -30.48 5.99 -34.84
C GLY A 185 -30.94 4.86 -33.93
N LEU A 186 -32.06 4.26 -34.29
CA LEU A 186 -32.70 3.20 -33.51
C LEU A 186 -31.76 2.00 -33.23
N GLU A 187 -30.89 1.65 -34.18
CA GLU A 187 -29.99 0.53 -34.03
C GLU A 187 -28.84 0.82 -33.05
N GLU A 188 -28.33 2.05 -33.00
CA GLU A 188 -27.34 2.48 -32.02
C GLU A 188 -27.91 2.47 -30.60
N TYR A 189 -29.15 2.88 -30.42
CA TYR A 189 -29.85 2.79 -29.13
C TYR A 189 -30.15 1.33 -28.72
N HIS A 190 -30.54 0.47 -29.67
CA HIS A 190 -30.65 -0.97 -29.38
C HIS A 190 -29.31 -1.61 -28.99
N PHE A 191 -28.24 -1.23 -29.65
CA PHE A 191 -26.89 -1.67 -29.28
C PHE A 191 -26.51 -1.17 -27.88
N ALA A 192 -26.79 0.09 -27.56
CA ALA A 192 -26.55 0.68 -26.24
C ALA A 192 -27.38 -0.04 -25.15
N GLU A 193 -28.63 -0.42 -25.43
CA GLU A 193 -29.41 -1.22 -24.49
C GLU A 193 -28.78 -2.62 -24.28
N ALA A 194 -28.36 -3.28 -25.35
CA ALA A 194 -27.65 -4.56 -25.26
C ALA A 194 -26.29 -4.45 -24.55
N TRP A 195 -25.60 -3.31 -24.67
CA TRP A 195 -24.35 -3.03 -23.98
C TRP A 195 -24.48 -2.99 -22.46
N LEU A 196 -25.65 -2.54 -21.95
CA LEU A 196 -26.00 -2.55 -20.54
C LEU A 196 -26.79 -3.81 -20.14
N ALA A 197 -26.47 -4.97 -20.71
CA ALA A 197 -27.27 -6.19 -20.55
C ALA A 197 -27.50 -6.61 -19.09
N ASN A 198 -26.57 -6.35 -18.21
CA ASN A 198 -26.64 -6.69 -16.79
C ASN A 198 -27.49 -5.72 -15.97
N ASN A 199 -27.80 -4.53 -16.50
CA ASN A 199 -28.59 -3.54 -15.80
C ASN A 199 -30.09 -3.77 -16.02
N LYS A 200 -30.86 -3.89 -14.93
CA LYS A 200 -32.30 -4.11 -14.98
C LYS A 200 -33.06 -2.92 -15.55
N GLU A 201 -32.52 -1.72 -15.38
CA GLU A 201 -33.12 -0.44 -15.79
C GLU A 201 -32.59 0.05 -17.16
N ARG A 202 -31.89 -0.82 -17.90
CA ARG A 202 -31.21 -0.45 -19.16
C ARG A 202 -32.08 0.28 -20.16
N LYS A 203 -33.36 -0.10 -20.29
CA LYS A 203 -34.33 0.56 -21.21
C LYS A 203 -34.58 2.00 -20.80
N GLU A 204 -34.92 2.20 -19.54
CA GLU A 204 -35.16 3.53 -18.98
C GLU A 204 -33.92 4.42 -19.08
N ILE A 205 -32.74 3.85 -18.83
CA ILE A 205 -31.46 4.56 -18.96
C ILE A 205 -31.26 5.00 -20.41
N VAL A 206 -31.44 4.13 -21.38
CA VAL A 206 -31.25 4.43 -22.80
C VAL A 206 -32.28 5.47 -23.26
N GLU A 207 -33.56 5.38 -22.84
CA GLU A 207 -34.57 6.40 -23.12
C GLU A 207 -34.21 7.76 -22.53
N LYS A 208 -33.63 7.81 -21.32
CA LYS A 208 -33.16 9.06 -20.71
C LYS A 208 -31.94 9.65 -21.46
N LEU A 209 -31.03 8.81 -21.95
CA LEU A 209 -29.90 9.21 -22.80
C LEU A 209 -30.42 9.79 -24.13
N GLU A 210 -31.39 9.14 -24.77
CA GLU A 210 -31.99 9.61 -26.02
C GLU A 210 -32.66 10.96 -25.84
N ARG A 211 -33.44 11.15 -24.75
CA ARG A 211 -34.10 12.42 -24.43
C ARG A 211 -33.17 13.50 -23.94
N GLY A 212 -31.91 13.16 -23.65
CA GLY A 212 -30.93 14.09 -23.12
C GLY A 212 -31.13 14.48 -21.65
N GLU A 213 -31.86 13.65 -20.90
CA GLU A 213 -32.07 13.84 -19.47
C GLU A 213 -30.83 13.45 -18.64
N ILE A 214 -30.02 12.54 -19.17
CA ILE A 214 -28.71 12.14 -18.62
C ILE A 214 -27.66 12.10 -19.75
N HIS A 215 -26.40 12.24 -19.39
CA HIS A 215 -25.30 12.23 -20.35
C HIS A 215 -24.38 11.03 -20.19
N HIS A 216 -24.54 10.25 -19.14
CA HIS A 216 -23.76 9.05 -18.88
C HIS A 216 -24.55 8.06 -18.04
N SER A 217 -24.14 6.79 -18.09
CA SER A 217 -24.59 5.75 -17.19
C SER A 217 -23.46 4.80 -16.88
N ALA A 218 -23.43 4.29 -15.65
CA ALA A 218 -22.48 3.32 -15.18
C ALA A 218 -23.19 2.02 -14.83
N ASP A 219 -22.65 0.90 -15.27
CA ASP A 219 -23.09 -0.42 -14.89
C ASP A 219 -21.87 -1.34 -14.79
N TRP A 220 -21.52 -1.76 -13.58
CA TRP A 220 -20.35 -2.58 -13.28
C TRP A 220 -19.10 -2.17 -14.08
N MET A 221 -18.83 -2.81 -15.23
CA MET A 221 -17.68 -2.51 -16.11
C MET A 221 -18.06 -1.89 -17.45
N ASN A 222 -19.35 -1.83 -17.78
CA ASN A 222 -19.87 -1.26 -19.02
C ASN A 222 -20.50 0.10 -18.77
N TYR A 223 -20.06 1.08 -19.49
CA TYR A 223 -20.50 2.47 -19.38
C TYR A 223 -21.06 2.95 -20.72
N ILE A 224 -21.94 3.92 -20.66
CA ILE A 224 -22.31 4.72 -21.82
C ILE A 224 -22.02 6.17 -21.47
N TYR A 225 -21.29 6.84 -22.34
CA TYR A 225 -21.05 8.27 -22.31
C TYR A 225 -21.56 8.90 -23.58
N VAL A 226 -22.29 9.98 -23.45
CA VAL A 226 -22.65 10.80 -24.64
C VAL A 226 -21.38 11.49 -25.13
N LYS A 227 -21.23 11.58 -26.45
CA LYS A 227 -20.13 12.31 -27.08
C LYS A 227 -20.04 13.74 -26.55
N GLU A 228 -18.82 14.17 -26.25
CA GLU A 228 -18.57 15.54 -25.80
C GLU A 228 -19.02 16.58 -26.81
N THR A 229 -19.82 17.54 -26.36
CA THR A 229 -20.20 18.75 -27.08
C THR A 229 -19.71 19.97 -26.27
N PRO A 230 -19.68 21.16 -26.84
CA PRO A 230 -19.32 22.37 -26.08
C PRO A 230 -20.17 22.57 -24.83
N GLU A 231 -21.43 22.12 -24.84
CA GLU A 231 -22.39 22.34 -23.75
C GLU A 231 -22.19 21.34 -22.61
N ASN A 232 -21.87 20.07 -22.90
CA ASN A 232 -21.73 19.03 -21.89
C ASN A 232 -20.27 18.69 -21.53
N ARG A 233 -19.28 19.32 -22.19
CA ARG A 233 -17.85 18.98 -22.05
C ARG A 233 -17.38 18.97 -20.60
N ALA A 234 -17.71 20.01 -19.85
CA ALA A 234 -17.24 20.14 -18.46
C ALA A 234 -17.77 18.98 -17.58
N GLU A 235 -19.07 18.66 -17.74
CA GLU A 235 -19.70 17.55 -17.02
C GLU A 235 -19.06 16.21 -17.41
N MET A 236 -18.92 15.96 -18.72
CA MET A 236 -18.35 14.70 -19.21
C MET A 236 -16.91 14.48 -18.77
N GLN A 237 -16.11 15.54 -18.74
CA GLN A 237 -14.72 15.48 -18.27
C GLN A 237 -14.66 15.18 -16.76
N GLU A 238 -15.50 15.82 -15.95
CA GLU A 238 -15.55 15.56 -14.51
C GLU A 238 -16.04 14.14 -14.19
N THR A 239 -17.04 13.64 -14.92
CA THR A 239 -17.53 12.27 -14.79
C THR A 239 -16.46 11.26 -15.20
N TRP A 240 -15.72 11.55 -16.26
CA TRP A 240 -14.61 10.70 -16.68
C TRP A 240 -13.47 10.67 -15.63
N LYS A 241 -13.14 11.82 -15.06
CA LYS A 241 -12.17 11.89 -13.95
C LYS A 241 -12.67 11.09 -12.73
N ALA A 242 -13.97 11.09 -12.46
CA ALA A 242 -14.56 10.28 -11.40
C ALA A 242 -14.34 8.78 -11.64
N LEU A 243 -14.52 8.31 -12.87
CA LEU A 243 -14.22 6.92 -13.24
C LEU A 243 -12.75 6.58 -13.05
N LEU A 244 -11.83 7.47 -13.49
CA LEU A 244 -10.39 7.26 -13.30
C LEU A 244 -10.03 7.16 -11.81
N ARG A 245 -10.62 8.02 -10.97
CA ARG A 245 -10.40 7.97 -9.50
C ARG A 245 -10.93 6.67 -8.90
N ALA A 246 -12.13 6.26 -9.27
CA ALA A 246 -12.69 5.00 -8.79
C ALA A 246 -11.81 3.81 -9.20
N GLN A 247 -11.33 3.76 -10.45
CA GLN A 247 -10.40 2.73 -10.93
C GLN A 247 -9.08 2.73 -10.16
N PHE A 248 -8.55 3.92 -9.86
CA PHE A 248 -7.34 4.03 -9.05
C PHE A 248 -7.54 3.46 -7.65
N PHE A 249 -8.56 3.92 -6.92
CA PHE A 249 -8.80 3.47 -5.54
C PHE A 249 -9.08 1.96 -5.48
N TYR A 250 -9.89 1.45 -6.39
CA TYR A 250 -10.19 0.02 -6.46
C TYR A 250 -8.93 -0.81 -6.72
N SER A 251 -8.11 -0.39 -7.68
CA SER A 251 -6.90 -1.11 -8.07
C SER A 251 -5.82 -1.04 -7.01
N ALA A 252 -5.59 0.13 -6.42
CA ALA A 252 -4.62 0.34 -5.36
C ALA A 252 -5.00 -0.47 -4.09
N MET A 253 -6.28 -0.41 -3.68
CA MET A 253 -6.76 -1.16 -2.53
C MET A 253 -6.71 -2.67 -2.76
N GLY A 254 -7.11 -3.13 -3.95
CA GLY A 254 -7.02 -4.55 -4.31
C GLY A 254 -5.59 -5.07 -4.35
N ARG A 255 -4.61 -4.22 -4.70
CA ARG A 255 -3.20 -4.56 -4.61
C ARG A 255 -2.75 -4.70 -3.17
N ILE A 256 -3.05 -3.72 -2.32
CA ILE A 256 -2.72 -3.75 -0.89
C ILE A 256 -3.37 -4.97 -0.23
N ASP A 257 -4.63 -5.24 -0.53
CA ASP A 257 -5.34 -6.43 -0.05
C ASP A 257 -4.61 -7.73 -0.39
N SER A 258 -4.15 -7.85 -1.63
CA SER A 258 -3.39 -9.02 -2.09
C SER A 258 -2.04 -9.15 -1.38
N GLN A 259 -1.31 -8.06 -1.21
CA GLN A 259 -0.01 -8.04 -0.53
C GLN A 259 -0.15 -8.38 0.96
N LEU A 260 -1.11 -7.79 1.67
CA LEU A 260 -1.40 -8.13 3.06
C LEU A 260 -1.78 -9.60 3.22
N THR A 261 -2.58 -10.15 2.29
CA THR A 261 -2.95 -11.57 2.29
C THR A 261 -1.73 -12.46 2.11
N GLU A 262 -0.85 -12.13 1.19
CA GLU A 262 0.39 -12.89 0.94
C GLU A 262 1.29 -12.90 2.18
N ILE A 263 1.57 -11.72 2.76
CA ILE A 263 2.41 -11.60 3.96
C ILE A 263 1.80 -12.32 5.16
N LEU A 264 0.49 -12.19 5.37
CA LEU A 264 -0.20 -12.91 6.44
C LEU A 264 -0.18 -14.42 6.24
N SER A 265 -0.32 -14.89 4.99
CA SER A 265 -0.21 -16.33 4.69
C SER A 265 1.19 -16.87 4.97
N TRP A 266 2.24 -16.12 4.65
CA TRP A 266 3.61 -16.48 5.03
C TRP A 266 3.81 -16.50 6.55
N ALA A 267 3.27 -15.50 7.25
CA ALA A 267 3.34 -15.44 8.71
C ALA A 267 2.63 -16.62 9.39
N MET A 268 1.62 -17.20 8.74
CA MET A 268 0.88 -18.39 9.24
C MET A 268 1.55 -19.72 8.87
N SER A 269 2.29 -19.78 7.77
CA SER A 269 2.83 -21.03 7.22
C SER A 269 3.97 -21.66 8.02
N ARG A 270 4.38 -21.08 9.17
CA ARG A 270 5.52 -21.54 10.01
C ARG A 270 6.79 -21.88 9.23
N SER A 271 7.04 -21.20 8.13
CA SER A 271 8.27 -21.35 7.36
C SER A 271 9.44 -20.89 8.23
N GLU A 272 10.33 -21.80 8.59
CA GLU A 272 11.52 -21.55 9.43
C GLU A 272 12.50 -20.57 8.74
N ASP A 273 12.30 -20.29 7.46
CA ASP A 273 13.24 -19.53 6.62
C ASP A 273 13.06 -18.01 6.69
N ILE A 274 11.97 -17.49 7.27
CA ILE A 274 11.72 -16.05 7.29
C ILE A 274 12.15 -15.44 8.63
N SER A 275 13.15 -14.58 8.58
CA SER A 275 13.54 -13.75 9.73
C SER A 275 12.36 -12.92 10.23
N THR A 276 12.02 -13.05 11.52
CA THR A 276 10.96 -12.26 12.18
C THR A 276 11.16 -10.74 12.00
N THR A 277 12.42 -10.31 11.85
CA THR A 277 12.76 -8.90 11.57
C THR A 277 12.28 -8.48 10.18
N LYS A 278 12.54 -9.31 9.17
CA LYS A 278 12.13 -9.04 7.79
C LYS A 278 10.60 -9.05 7.66
N LEU A 279 9.95 -10.02 8.29
CA LEU A 279 8.48 -10.09 8.30
C LEU A 279 7.87 -8.82 8.93
N ARG A 280 8.41 -8.36 10.06
CA ARG A 280 7.93 -7.14 10.72
C ARG A 280 8.10 -5.90 9.83
N GLU A 281 9.23 -5.80 9.15
CA GLU A 281 9.51 -4.66 8.26
C GLU A 281 8.55 -4.64 7.08
N GLN A 282 8.31 -5.79 6.45
CA GLN A 282 7.33 -5.91 5.37
C GLN A 282 5.90 -5.60 5.84
N LEU A 283 5.47 -6.13 7.00
CA LEU A 283 4.16 -5.83 7.56
C LEU A 283 3.99 -4.32 7.80
N ARG A 284 5.00 -3.65 8.40
CA ARG A 284 4.93 -2.20 8.64
C ARG A 284 4.83 -1.43 7.34
N GLN A 285 5.64 -1.75 6.37
CA GLN A 285 5.65 -1.05 5.09
C GLN A 285 4.29 -1.14 4.37
N GLU A 286 3.69 -2.33 4.32
CA GLU A 286 2.37 -2.49 3.70
C GLU A 286 1.26 -1.81 4.52
N MET A 287 1.38 -1.79 5.85
CA MET A 287 0.46 -1.02 6.70
C MET A 287 0.57 0.48 6.44
N ASP A 288 1.78 1.02 6.33
CA ASP A 288 2.00 2.44 6.03
C ASP A 288 1.37 2.81 4.67
N PHE A 289 1.51 1.95 3.65
CA PHE A 289 0.85 2.16 2.35
C PHE A 289 -0.68 2.08 2.43
N ALA A 290 -1.22 1.12 3.19
CA ALA A 290 -2.66 0.99 3.36
C ALA A 290 -3.27 2.20 4.08
N GLU A 291 -2.64 2.64 5.16
CA GLU A 291 -3.06 3.84 5.91
C GLU A 291 -2.96 5.10 5.05
N ALA A 292 -1.87 5.24 4.29
CA ALA A 292 -1.69 6.36 3.37
C ALA A 292 -2.77 6.38 2.27
N LEU A 293 -3.14 5.23 1.71
CA LEU A 293 -4.20 5.15 0.71
C LEU A 293 -5.59 5.49 1.28
N LEU A 294 -5.91 5.00 2.48
CA LEU A 294 -7.16 5.33 3.16
C LEU A 294 -7.23 6.83 3.47
N LEU A 295 -6.13 7.40 3.93
CA LEU A 295 -6.03 8.84 4.17
C LEU A 295 -6.19 9.62 2.86
N LYS A 296 -5.55 9.20 1.79
CA LYS A 296 -5.68 9.81 0.46
C LYS A 296 -7.13 9.77 -0.04
N LYS A 297 -7.83 8.65 0.09
CA LYS A 297 -9.26 8.58 -0.28
C LYS A 297 -10.08 9.64 0.46
N SER A 298 -9.84 9.79 1.76
CA SER A 298 -10.52 10.79 2.59
C SER A 298 -10.16 12.23 2.21
N GLU A 299 -8.89 12.52 1.95
CA GLU A 299 -8.42 13.88 1.67
C GLU A 299 -8.79 14.34 0.24
N VAL A 300 -8.58 13.49 -0.77
CA VAL A 300 -8.96 13.82 -2.17
C VAL A 300 -10.44 14.19 -2.27
N GLY A 301 -11.31 13.49 -1.54
CA GLY A 301 -12.74 13.79 -1.50
C GLY A 301 -13.08 15.22 -1.03
N LYS A 302 -12.22 15.87 -0.22
CA LYS A 302 -12.46 17.23 0.28
C LYS A 302 -12.22 18.32 -0.78
N PHE A 303 -11.34 18.06 -1.74
CA PHE A 303 -10.88 19.06 -2.73
C PHE A 303 -11.48 18.87 -4.10
N VAL A 304 -12.08 17.72 -4.36
CA VAL A 304 -12.75 17.40 -5.62
C VAL A 304 -14.10 18.10 -5.69
N ASN A 305 -14.48 18.54 -6.88
CA ASN A 305 -15.81 19.08 -7.15
C ASN A 305 -16.90 18.15 -6.58
N PRO A 306 -17.89 18.65 -5.84
CA PRO A 306 -18.94 17.84 -5.23
C PRO A 306 -19.63 16.84 -6.17
N SER A 307 -19.91 17.24 -7.39
CA SER A 307 -20.52 16.35 -8.39
C SER A 307 -19.59 15.21 -8.81
N SER A 308 -18.32 15.49 -9.02
CA SER A 308 -17.32 14.50 -9.37
C SER A 308 -17.01 13.55 -8.20
N ARG A 309 -17.03 14.07 -6.96
CA ARG A 309 -16.92 13.25 -5.76
C ARG A 309 -18.10 12.29 -5.64
N GLN A 310 -19.31 12.81 -5.73
CA GLN A 310 -20.52 11.99 -5.64
C GLN A 310 -20.54 10.89 -6.73
N GLU A 311 -20.09 11.21 -7.94
CA GLU A 311 -19.98 10.22 -9.01
C GLU A 311 -18.90 9.17 -8.72
N THR A 312 -17.75 9.56 -8.16
CA THR A 312 -16.72 8.60 -7.73
C THR A 312 -17.26 7.63 -6.66
N GLU A 313 -17.95 8.17 -5.65
CA GLU A 313 -18.57 7.37 -4.60
C GLU A 313 -19.62 6.42 -5.21
N ARG A 314 -20.48 6.91 -6.09
CA ARG A 314 -21.51 6.08 -6.77
C ARG A 314 -20.89 4.92 -7.56
N ILE A 315 -19.78 5.14 -8.26
CA ILE A 315 -19.09 4.09 -9.00
C ILE A 315 -18.49 3.06 -8.04
N LEU A 316 -17.86 3.51 -6.95
CA LEU A 316 -17.29 2.63 -5.93
C LEU A 316 -18.39 1.79 -5.23
N ASP A 317 -19.56 2.37 -4.97
CA ASP A 317 -20.71 1.67 -4.41
C ASP A 317 -21.23 0.58 -5.35
N VAL A 318 -21.30 0.87 -6.68
CA VAL A 318 -21.68 -0.15 -7.69
C VAL A 318 -20.69 -1.32 -7.70
N TRP A 319 -19.45 -1.10 -7.32
CA TRP A 319 -18.42 -2.14 -7.22
C TRP A 319 -18.32 -2.79 -5.84
N ASP A 320 -19.21 -2.48 -4.93
CA ASP A 320 -19.17 -2.96 -3.53
C ASP A 320 -17.80 -2.73 -2.88
N PHE A 321 -17.16 -1.57 -3.19
CA PHE A 321 -15.77 -1.30 -2.82
C PHE A 321 -15.53 -1.42 -1.32
N ASP A 322 -16.42 -0.89 -0.51
CA ASP A 322 -16.23 -0.88 0.95
C ASP A 322 -16.33 -2.30 1.49
N ASP A 323 -17.35 -3.09 1.08
CA ASP A 323 -17.56 -4.46 1.55
C ASP A 323 -16.49 -5.44 1.03
N VAL A 324 -16.07 -5.27 -0.23
CA VAL A 324 -15.16 -6.22 -0.90
C VAL A 324 -13.68 -5.91 -0.65
N LEU A 325 -13.31 -4.64 -0.44
CA LEU A 325 -11.91 -4.23 -0.33
C LEU A 325 -11.58 -3.43 0.93
N ALA A 326 -12.31 -2.34 1.23
CA ALA A 326 -11.91 -1.44 2.30
C ALA A 326 -12.04 -2.07 3.69
N ASP A 327 -13.16 -2.73 3.98
CA ASP A 327 -13.39 -3.43 5.25
C ASP A 327 -12.47 -4.65 5.43
N PRO A 328 -12.28 -5.54 4.42
CA PRO A 328 -11.28 -6.59 4.48
C PRO A 328 -9.86 -6.08 4.71
N VAL A 329 -9.42 -5.00 4.05
CA VAL A 329 -8.11 -4.39 4.28
C VAL A 329 -8.00 -3.88 5.71
N SER A 330 -9.01 -3.17 6.21
CA SER A 330 -9.04 -2.66 7.59
C SER A 330 -8.94 -3.81 8.61
N THR A 331 -9.62 -4.92 8.37
CA THR A 331 -9.53 -6.13 9.20
C THR A 331 -8.13 -6.73 9.15
N LYS A 332 -7.53 -6.84 7.96
CA LYS A 332 -6.16 -7.35 7.80
C LYS A 332 -5.13 -6.46 8.47
N LEU A 333 -5.31 -5.13 8.44
CA LEU A 333 -4.47 -4.18 9.17
C LEU A 333 -4.48 -4.46 10.68
N GLN A 334 -5.65 -4.69 11.28
CA GLN A 334 -5.76 -5.05 12.70
C GLN A 334 -5.03 -6.37 13.02
N ILE A 335 -5.14 -7.37 12.13
CA ILE A 335 -4.41 -8.64 12.28
C ILE A 335 -2.90 -8.41 12.16
N CYS A 336 -2.45 -7.58 11.22
CA CYS A 336 -1.04 -7.22 11.07
C CYS A 336 -0.50 -6.52 12.31
N GLN A 337 -1.24 -5.55 12.85
CA GLN A 337 -0.87 -4.86 14.08
C GLN A 337 -0.73 -5.83 15.25
N ALA A 338 -1.73 -6.68 15.47
CA ALA A 338 -1.67 -7.70 16.52
C ALA A 338 -0.47 -8.66 16.32
N ARG A 339 -0.11 -8.96 15.09
CA ARG A 339 1.06 -9.81 14.77
C ARG A 339 2.37 -9.11 15.09
N ILE A 340 2.49 -7.83 14.74
CA ILE A 340 3.67 -7.02 15.10
C ILE A 340 3.82 -6.94 16.61
N ASP A 341 2.75 -6.65 17.32
CA ASP A 341 2.74 -6.57 18.79
C ASP A 341 3.18 -7.90 19.43
N ASN A 342 2.73 -9.03 18.89
CA ASN A 342 3.18 -10.34 19.35
C ASN A 342 4.68 -10.55 19.14
N ILE A 343 5.20 -10.22 17.94
CA ILE A 343 6.64 -10.33 17.64
C ILE A 343 7.45 -9.41 18.56
N GLU A 344 7.00 -8.19 18.82
CA GLU A 344 7.67 -7.26 19.74
C GLU A 344 7.62 -7.74 21.18
N ASN A 345 6.50 -8.29 21.63
CA ASN A 345 6.37 -8.86 22.97
C ASN A 345 7.27 -10.07 23.18
N GLU A 346 7.39 -10.96 22.18
CA GLU A 346 8.34 -12.08 22.24
C GLU A 346 9.80 -11.59 22.34
N ARG A 347 10.16 -10.57 21.58
CA ARG A 347 11.49 -9.94 21.67
C ARG A 347 11.73 -9.28 23.02
N ARG A 348 10.75 -8.52 23.54
CA ARG A 348 10.85 -7.90 24.87
C ARG A 348 11.01 -8.95 25.95
N ARG A 349 10.24 -10.05 25.89
CA ARG A 349 10.38 -11.18 26.80
C ARG A 349 11.78 -11.79 26.74
N SER A 350 12.32 -12.01 25.54
CA SER A 350 13.67 -12.52 25.35
C SER A 350 14.73 -11.56 25.89
N ALA A 351 14.62 -10.26 25.60
CA ALA A 351 15.55 -9.23 26.10
C ALA A 351 15.48 -9.11 27.64
N SER A 352 14.27 -9.14 28.21
CA SER A 352 14.08 -9.16 29.66
C SER A 352 14.76 -10.38 30.30
N PHE A 353 14.63 -11.55 29.67
CA PHE A 353 15.31 -12.76 30.14
C PHE A 353 16.84 -12.58 30.23
N PHE A 354 17.45 -12.05 29.18
CA PHE A 354 18.90 -11.80 29.20
C PHE A 354 19.29 -10.78 30.27
N THR A 355 18.48 -9.73 30.45
CA THR A 355 18.73 -8.74 31.50
C THR A 355 18.61 -9.36 32.88
N ASP A 356 17.56 -10.13 33.13
CA ASP A 356 17.35 -10.82 34.40
C ASP A 356 18.47 -11.85 34.67
N LEU A 357 18.92 -12.56 33.64
CA LEU A 357 20.07 -13.49 33.75
C LEU A 357 21.35 -12.76 34.12
N ILE A 358 21.63 -11.63 33.47
CA ILE A 358 22.82 -10.81 33.78
C ILE A 358 22.74 -10.28 35.21
N LEU A 359 21.60 -9.75 35.64
CA LEU A 359 21.37 -9.27 37.02
C LEU A 359 21.55 -10.40 38.03
N MET A 360 21.08 -11.59 37.71
CA MET A 360 21.27 -12.76 38.56
C MET A 360 22.74 -13.15 38.66
N VAL A 361 23.48 -13.19 37.57
CA VAL A 361 24.93 -13.45 37.56
C VAL A 361 25.66 -12.40 38.39
N ILE A 362 25.34 -11.15 38.25
CA ILE A 362 25.92 -10.05 39.06
C ILE A 362 25.56 -10.25 40.54
N GLY A 363 24.32 -10.60 40.87
CA GLY A 363 23.89 -10.85 42.23
C GLY A 363 24.64 -12.03 42.86
N VAL A 364 24.78 -13.14 42.15
CA VAL A 364 25.54 -14.30 42.60
C VAL A 364 27.02 -13.98 42.81
N THR A 365 27.67 -13.30 41.89
CA THR A 365 29.08 -12.90 42.00
C THR A 365 29.29 -11.88 43.14
N SER A 366 28.33 -10.98 43.37
CA SER A 366 28.37 -10.05 44.51
C SER A 366 28.27 -10.74 45.86
N ILE A 367 27.37 -11.74 46.00
CA ILE A 367 27.25 -12.54 47.22
C ILE A 367 28.57 -13.30 47.50
N LEU A 368 29.13 -13.95 46.48
CA LEU A 368 30.40 -14.65 46.57
C LEU A 368 31.54 -13.68 47.00
N GLY A 369 31.61 -12.52 46.35
CA GLY A 369 32.61 -11.49 46.69
C GLY A 369 32.46 -11.00 48.11
N THR A 370 31.23 -10.73 48.57
CA THR A 370 30.95 -10.29 49.93
C THR A 370 31.31 -11.41 50.94
N ALA A 371 30.96 -12.67 50.70
CA ALA A 371 31.33 -13.79 51.56
C ALA A 371 32.87 -13.93 51.69
N LEU A 372 33.60 -13.83 50.58
CA LEU A 372 35.08 -13.87 50.58
C LEU A 372 35.69 -12.67 51.33
N ALA A 373 35.11 -11.46 51.15
CA ALA A 373 35.57 -10.29 51.87
C ALA A 373 35.38 -10.41 53.39
N VAL A 374 34.22 -10.91 53.84
CA VAL A 374 33.97 -11.17 55.27
C VAL A 374 34.92 -12.19 55.84
N VAL A 375 35.23 -13.27 55.08
CA VAL A 375 36.22 -14.28 55.53
C VAL A 375 37.62 -13.67 55.62
N SER A 376 38.04 -12.85 54.67
CA SER A 376 39.34 -12.21 54.67
C SER A 376 39.49 -11.23 55.85
N LEU A 377 38.46 -10.39 56.05
CA LEU A 377 38.39 -9.45 57.18
C LEU A 377 38.40 -10.18 58.55
N GLY A 378 37.65 -11.27 58.66
CA GLY A 378 37.60 -12.08 59.89
C GLY A 378 38.94 -12.75 60.20
N ARG A 379 39.70 -13.20 59.21
CA ARG A 379 41.03 -13.74 59.36
C ARG A 379 42.05 -12.69 59.71
N ASP A 380 42.03 -11.55 59.07
CA ASP A 380 42.93 -10.44 59.39
C ASP A 380 42.71 -9.95 60.84
N ALA A 381 41.48 -9.83 61.28
CA ALA A 381 41.11 -9.49 62.66
C ALA A 381 41.56 -10.57 63.70
N SER A 382 41.67 -11.83 63.31
CA SER A 382 42.13 -12.92 64.18
C SER A 382 43.63 -12.99 64.33
N VAL A 383 44.40 -12.38 63.42
CA VAL A 383 45.87 -12.35 63.41
C VAL A 383 46.44 -11.19 64.26
N ASP A 384 45.73 -10.06 64.39
CA ASP A 384 46.13 -8.93 65.18
C ASP A 384 45.03 -8.47 66.17
N PRO A 385 44.97 -9.05 67.36
CA PRO A 385 43.91 -8.76 68.35
C PRO A 385 43.90 -7.29 68.86
N ASN A 386 44.93 -6.50 68.53
CA ASN A 386 45.03 -5.06 68.95
C ASN A 386 44.56 -4.08 67.87
N GLN A 387 44.23 -4.54 66.67
CA GLN A 387 43.63 -3.71 65.64
C GLN A 387 42.15 -3.45 65.91
N THR A 388 41.87 -2.34 66.57
CA THR A 388 40.50 -1.88 66.91
C THR A 388 39.76 -1.22 65.78
N VAL A 389 40.23 -1.33 64.52
CA VAL A 389 39.67 -0.53 63.40
C VAL A 389 38.36 -1.14 62.85
N TYR A 390 38.14 -2.40 63.03
CA TYR A 390 36.89 -3.09 62.64
C TYR A 390 36.51 -4.04 63.75
N ASP A 391 35.75 -3.54 64.71
CA ASP A 391 35.04 -4.41 65.65
C ASP A 391 33.91 -5.14 64.86
N LEU A 392 34.26 -6.27 64.25
CA LEU A 392 33.32 -7.18 63.65
C LEU A 392 32.47 -7.86 64.74
N GLY A 393 32.46 -7.23 65.93
CA GLY A 393 31.67 -7.61 67.10
C GLY A 393 31.63 -9.11 67.35
N ALA A 394 31.57 -9.51 68.55
CA ALA A 394 31.46 -10.90 68.98
C ALA A 394 30.12 -11.59 68.55
N GLY A 395 29.66 -11.28 67.28
CA GLY A 395 28.48 -11.98 66.71
C GLY A 395 28.82 -13.41 66.36
N ASP A 396 28.06 -14.36 66.91
CA ASP A 396 28.25 -15.79 66.71
C ASP A 396 28.33 -16.17 65.24
N LEU A 397 27.65 -15.47 64.37
CA LEU A 397 27.63 -15.77 62.91
C LEU A 397 28.98 -15.32 62.25
N THR A 398 29.49 -14.17 62.56
CA THR A 398 30.75 -13.65 62.00
C THR A 398 31.93 -14.45 62.47
N THR A 399 31.94 -14.84 63.77
CA THR A 399 32.95 -15.70 64.36
C THR A 399 32.92 -17.12 63.74
N TRP A 400 31.74 -17.65 63.53
CA TRP A 400 31.55 -18.95 62.87
C TRP A 400 32.05 -18.91 61.42
N ILE A 401 31.70 -17.87 60.62
CA ILE A 401 32.18 -17.72 59.22
C ILE A 401 33.72 -17.58 59.20
N ALA A 402 34.32 -16.79 60.07
CA ALA A 402 35.75 -16.60 60.13
C ALA A 402 36.55 -17.87 60.50
N THR A 403 35.96 -18.82 61.23
CA THR A 403 36.56 -20.07 61.65
C THR A 403 36.41 -21.20 60.61
N GLN A 404 35.55 -21.06 59.61
CA GLN A 404 35.32 -22.09 58.60
C GLN A 404 36.45 -22.15 57.56
N PRO A 405 36.80 -23.32 57.01
CA PRO A 405 37.65 -23.47 55.85
C PRO A 405 37.03 -22.74 54.63
N ILE A 406 37.92 -22.13 53.81
CA ILE A 406 37.48 -21.39 52.60
C ILE A 406 36.64 -22.28 51.70
N ASP A 407 36.96 -23.58 51.56
CA ASP A 407 36.24 -24.55 50.74
C ASP A 407 34.82 -24.76 51.20
N VAL A 408 34.52 -24.72 52.51
CA VAL A 408 33.19 -24.85 53.07
C VAL A 408 32.33 -23.62 52.73
N ILE A 409 32.92 -22.42 52.80
CA ILE A 409 32.22 -21.18 52.47
C ILE A 409 31.94 -21.10 50.98
N LEU A 410 32.89 -21.46 50.12
CA LEU A 410 32.72 -21.57 48.69
C LEU A 410 31.62 -22.60 48.34
N LEU A 411 31.61 -23.75 49.02
CA LEU A 411 30.58 -24.77 48.80
C LEU A 411 29.18 -24.23 49.16
N ILE A 412 29.04 -23.62 50.33
CA ILE A 412 27.75 -23.05 50.79
C ILE A 412 27.29 -21.93 49.83
N SER A 413 28.18 -21.01 49.44
CA SER A 413 27.87 -19.95 48.51
C SER A 413 27.46 -20.49 47.13
N THR A 414 28.10 -21.55 46.66
CA THR A 414 27.76 -22.22 45.40
C THR A 414 26.39 -22.90 45.50
N ILE A 415 26.06 -23.54 46.62
CA ILE A 415 24.75 -24.18 46.85
C ILE A 415 23.66 -23.12 46.88
N VAL A 416 23.85 -22.01 47.61
CA VAL A 416 22.87 -20.88 47.67
C VAL A 416 22.67 -20.28 46.29
N SER A 417 23.75 -20.08 45.54
CA SER A 417 23.68 -19.59 44.18
C SER A 417 22.91 -20.52 43.24
N ALA A 418 23.17 -21.82 43.34
CA ALA A 418 22.44 -22.83 42.56
C ALA A 418 20.95 -22.87 42.91
N LEU A 419 20.62 -22.77 44.22
CA LEU A 419 19.23 -22.72 44.66
C LEU A 419 18.50 -21.47 44.15
N MET A 420 19.18 -20.31 44.14
CA MET A 420 18.61 -19.09 43.56
C MET A 420 18.37 -19.21 42.05
N VAL A 421 19.28 -19.81 41.32
CA VAL A 421 19.10 -20.07 39.87
C VAL A 421 17.93 -21.02 39.64
N ILE A 422 17.83 -22.09 40.41
CA ILE A 422 16.71 -23.04 40.33
C ILE A 422 15.38 -22.36 40.67
N ALA A 423 15.32 -21.59 41.75
CA ALA A 423 14.13 -20.86 42.19
C ALA A 423 13.68 -19.85 41.09
N PHE A 424 14.63 -19.14 40.47
CA PHE A 424 14.35 -18.24 39.37
C PHE A 424 13.77 -18.95 38.15
N VAL A 425 14.34 -20.07 37.73
CA VAL A 425 13.85 -20.90 36.61
C VAL A 425 12.44 -21.41 36.90
N PHE A 426 12.18 -21.87 38.12
CA PHE A 426 10.85 -22.38 38.54
C PHE A 426 9.80 -21.26 38.61
N ALA A 427 10.15 -20.11 39.20
CA ALA A 427 9.26 -18.95 39.28
C ALA A 427 8.84 -18.47 37.88
N ARG A 428 9.79 -18.49 36.95
CA ARG A 428 9.53 -18.12 35.57
C ARG A 428 8.65 -19.12 34.82
N LYS A 429 8.95 -20.43 34.94
CA LYS A 429 8.13 -21.47 34.30
C LYS A 429 6.66 -21.40 34.77
N LYS A 430 6.43 -21.01 36.03
CA LYS A 430 5.08 -20.79 36.59
C LYS A 430 4.43 -19.53 36.06
N SER A 431 5.19 -18.50 35.67
CA SER A 431 4.71 -17.25 35.07
C SER A 431 4.36 -17.39 33.61
N GLU A 432 4.89 -18.43 32.92
CA GLU A 432 4.66 -18.72 31.50
C GLU A 432 3.55 -19.77 31.26
N SER A 433 3.07 -20.44 32.34
CA SER A 433 1.90 -21.34 32.32
C SER A 433 0.63 -20.60 32.76
#